data_b5a53369942b87598dd6909122f26a22
#
_entry.id   b5a53369942b87598dd6909122f26a22
#
_cell.length_a   1.000
_cell.length_b   1.000
_cell.length_c   1.000
_cell.angle_alpha   90.00
_cell.angle_beta   90.00
_cell.angle_gamma   90.00
#
_symmetry.space_group_name_H-M   'P 1'
#
loop_
_entity.id
_entity.type
_entity.pdbx_description
1 polymer ?
#
loop_
_entity_poly.entity_id
_entity_poly.type
_entity_poly.pdbx_seq_one_letter_code
_entity_poly.pdbx_strand_id
1 'polypeptide(L)'
;MVAVSSASHYFDADPSAPERRRTVRTRLAGRDVEVQTANGIFSPDGLDKGTAALFSAVPAPPARGRFLDVGAGWEPIALTLALRSPEAEVTAVEVNDRSLQLTRDNAAALGLDNLVALRPEDVPEDAEFDLIWSNPPIRIGKPALHALLERWLPRLAPGGEAWLVVQKNLGADSLLPWIGRMLEERAPGRFTAERADSVKGFRILRVVRAR
;
A
#
# COMPACT_ATOMS: atom_id res chain seq x y z
N MET A 1 -1.45 -29.36 -27.66
CA MET A 1 -2.22 -28.18 -27.27
C MET A 1 -2.31 -28.20 -25.76
N VAL A 2 -1.36 -27.52 -25.08
CA VAL A 2 -1.28 -27.47 -23.62
C VAL A 2 -2.16 -26.30 -23.19
N ALA A 3 -3.22 -26.58 -22.45
CA ALA A 3 -4.07 -25.55 -21.86
C ALA A 3 -3.26 -24.76 -20.83
N VAL A 4 -2.93 -23.52 -21.15
CA VAL A 4 -2.39 -22.57 -20.19
C VAL A 4 -3.55 -22.25 -19.23
N SER A 5 -3.48 -22.80 -18.02
CA SER A 5 -4.35 -22.41 -16.92
C SER A 5 -4.14 -20.90 -16.67
N SER A 6 -5.11 -20.08 -17.06
CA SER A 6 -5.15 -18.67 -16.67
C SER A 6 -5.42 -18.61 -15.18
N ALA A 7 -4.36 -18.62 -14.38
CA ALA A 7 -4.46 -18.22 -12.99
C ALA A 7 -4.93 -16.75 -13.01
N SER A 8 -6.16 -16.52 -12.54
CA SER A 8 -6.71 -15.19 -12.29
C SER A 8 -5.72 -14.46 -11.39
N HIS A 9 -5.03 -13.45 -11.95
CA HIS A 9 -4.07 -12.67 -11.19
C HIS A 9 -4.85 -11.75 -10.22
N TYR A 10 -4.47 -11.73 -8.95
CA TYR A 10 -5.08 -10.87 -7.92
C TYR A 10 -4.89 -9.36 -8.19
N PHE A 11 -4.20 -8.99 -9.26
CA PHE A 11 -4.10 -7.63 -9.82
C PHE A 11 -5.13 -7.37 -10.93
N ASP A 12 -5.97 -8.34 -11.29
CA ASP A 12 -7.06 -8.12 -12.24
C ASP A 12 -8.17 -7.34 -11.54
N ALA A 13 -8.75 -6.37 -12.24
CA ALA A 13 -9.84 -5.54 -11.73
C ALA A 13 -11.05 -6.39 -11.32
N ASP A 14 -11.31 -7.49 -12.04
CA ASP A 14 -12.43 -8.40 -11.78
C ASP A 14 -11.93 -9.86 -11.73
N PRO A 15 -11.82 -10.46 -10.52
CA PRO A 15 -11.47 -11.86 -10.38
C PRO A 15 -12.56 -12.76 -10.96
N SER A 16 -12.25 -13.55 -11.98
CA SER A 16 -13.17 -14.42 -12.70
C SER A 16 -13.81 -15.54 -11.84
N ALA A 17 -13.22 -15.86 -10.68
CA ALA A 17 -13.75 -16.88 -9.77
C ALA A 17 -14.82 -16.30 -8.83
N PRO A 18 -15.90 -17.04 -8.53
CA PRO A 18 -16.88 -16.64 -7.51
C PRO A 18 -16.21 -16.25 -6.19
N GLU A 19 -16.69 -15.17 -5.57
CA GLU A 19 -16.18 -14.71 -4.29
C GLU A 19 -16.46 -15.74 -3.19
N ARG A 20 -15.43 -16.03 -2.40
CA ARG A 20 -15.53 -16.87 -1.19
C ARG A 20 -14.88 -16.10 -0.05
N ARG A 21 -15.70 -15.45 0.76
CA ARG A 21 -15.28 -14.71 1.96
C ARG A 21 -14.93 -15.66 3.10
N ARG A 22 -14.00 -15.18 3.93
CA ARG A 22 -13.64 -15.82 5.20
C ARG A 22 -13.24 -14.77 6.21
N THR A 23 -13.48 -15.05 7.48
CA THR A 23 -13.04 -14.21 8.58
C THR A 23 -11.63 -14.61 8.99
N VAL A 24 -10.74 -13.64 9.13
CA VAL A 24 -9.38 -13.84 9.62
C VAL A 24 -9.20 -13.00 10.90
N ARG A 25 -8.67 -13.63 11.94
CA ARG A 25 -8.23 -12.95 13.15
C ARG A 25 -6.80 -12.51 12.98
N THR A 26 -6.54 -11.24 13.23
CA THR A 26 -5.20 -10.65 13.08
C THR A 26 -4.99 -9.54 14.10
N ARG A 27 -3.75 -9.07 14.22
CA ARG A 27 -3.43 -7.96 15.12
C ARG A 27 -3.01 -6.74 14.32
N LEU A 28 -3.82 -5.66 14.38
CA LEU A 28 -3.55 -4.38 13.74
C LEU A 28 -3.49 -3.27 14.80
N ALA A 29 -2.53 -2.36 14.67
CA ALA A 29 -2.35 -1.25 15.61
C ALA A 29 -2.29 -1.68 17.10
N GLY A 30 -1.80 -2.90 17.37
CA GLY A 30 -1.75 -3.46 18.72
C GLY A 30 -3.07 -4.04 19.25
N ARG A 31 -4.14 -4.06 18.46
CA ARG A 31 -5.47 -4.60 18.79
C ARG A 31 -5.72 -5.90 18.03
N ASP A 32 -6.33 -6.86 18.67
CA ASP A 32 -6.83 -8.05 18.01
C ASP A 32 -8.14 -7.71 17.30
N VAL A 33 -8.21 -7.96 15.99
CA VAL A 33 -9.34 -7.61 15.14
C VAL A 33 -9.75 -8.81 14.28
N GLU A 34 -11.03 -8.87 13.92
CA GLU A 34 -11.54 -9.77 12.89
C GLU A 34 -11.79 -8.98 11.60
N VAL A 35 -11.25 -9.50 10.48
CA VAL A 35 -11.40 -8.89 9.16
C VAL A 35 -11.91 -9.91 8.16
N GLN A 36 -12.63 -9.44 7.15
CA GLN A 36 -13.04 -10.27 6.03
C GLN A 36 -11.95 -10.26 4.96
N THR A 37 -11.65 -11.43 4.43
CA THR A 37 -10.80 -11.64 3.26
C THR A 37 -11.53 -12.51 2.24
N ALA A 38 -10.99 -12.67 1.04
CA ALA A 38 -11.56 -13.55 0.02
C ALA A 38 -10.46 -14.14 -0.88
N ASN A 39 -10.84 -15.13 -1.69
CA ASN A 39 -9.99 -15.57 -2.80
C ASN A 39 -9.85 -14.46 -3.86
N GLY A 40 -8.78 -14.50 -4.64
CA GLY A 40 -8.52 -13.54 -5.73
C GLY A 40 -8.04 -12.16 -5.27
N ILE A 41 -7.57 -12.02 -4.04
CA ILE A 41 -6.92 -10.83 -3.49
C ILE A 41 -5.52 -11.19 -2.99
N PHE A 42 -4.70 -10.16 -2.71
CA PHE A 42 -3.38 -10.36 -2.13
C PHE A 42 -3.47 -10.83 -0.68
N SER A 43 -2.63 -11.84 -0.32
CA SER A 43 -2.47 -12.38 1.05
C SER A 43 -3.79 -12.68 1.81
N PRO A 44 -4.70 -13.47 1.22
CA PRO A 44 -6.01 -13.69 1.82
C PRO A 44 -5.97 -14.48 3.14
N ASP A 45 -4.85 -15.09 3.48
CA ASP A 45 -4.69 -15.92 4.69
C ASP A 45 -4.29 -15.12 5.95
N GLY A 46 -4.03 -13.82 5.80
CA GLY A 46 -3.64 -12.94 6.90
C GLY A 46 -2.54 -11.95 6.52
N LEU A 47 -1.88 -11.40 7.54
CA LEU A 47 -0.88 -10.35 7.35
C LEU A 47 0.35 -10.90 6.60
N ASP A 48 0.66 -10.31 5.45
CA ASP A 48 1.84 -10.62 4.64
C ASP A 48 3.15 -10.31 5.37
N LYS A 49 4.19 -11.08 5.07
CA LYS A 49 5.53 -10.90 5.68
C LYS A 49 6.15 -9.54 5.36
N GLY A 50 5.91 -8.99 4.16
CA GLY A 50 6.38 -7.66 3.77
C GLY A 50 5.68 -6.58 4.57
N THR A 51 4.37 -6.62 4.68
CA THR A 51 3.58 -5.69 5.49
C THR A 51 3.95 -5.78 6.97
N ALA A 52 4.17 -7.00 7.50
CA ALA A 52 4.66 -7.17 8.87
C ALA A 52 6.06 -6.56 9.07
N ALA A 53 6.96 -6.69 8.08
CA ALA A 53 8.28 -6.05 8.10
C ALA A 53 8.17 -4.52 8.05
N LEU A 54 7.26 -3.97 7.23
CA LEU A 54 6.98 -2.53 7.21
C LEU A 54 6.55 -2.05 8.60
N PHE A 55 5.54 -2.66 9.20
CA PHE A 55 5.03 -2.27 10.52
C PHE A 55 6.05 -2.34 11.64
N SER A 56 7.06 -3.22 11.53
CA SER A 56 8.13 -3.33 12.53
C SER A 56 9.20 -2.24 12.41
N ALA A 57 9.29 -1.56 11.26
CA ALA A 57 10.36 -0.63 10.94
C ALA A 57 9.91 0.84 10.83
N VAL A 58 8.63 1.07 10.51
CA VAL A 58 8.13 2.44 10.36
C VAL A 58 7.87 3.11 11.71
N PRO A 59 8.06 4.42 11.82
CA PRO A 59 7.66 5.17 13.02
C PRO A 59 6.13 5.15 13.18
N ALA A 60 5.66 5.56 14.35
CA ALA A 60 4.23 5.80 14.54
C ALA A 60 3.76 6.88 13.54
N PRO A 61 2.60 6.68 12.87
CA PRO A 61 2.06 7.70 12.00
C PRO A 61 1.70 8.97 12.78
N PRO A 62 1.69 10.16 12.16
CA PRO A 62 1.18 11.38 12.77
C PRO A 62 -0.27 11.22 13.26
N ALA A 63 -0.68 11.99 14.27
CA ALA A 63 -2.06 11.92 14.81
C ALA A 63 -3.12 12.35 13.78
N ARG A 64 -2.75 13.22 12.84
CA ARG A 64 -3.62 13.80 11.81
C ARG A 64 -2.86 14.00 10.50
N GLY A 65 -3.57 14.22 9.42
CA GLY A 65 -3.05 14.46 8.08
C GLY A 65 -3.78 13.63 7.04
N ARG A 66 -3.37 13.73 5.79
CA ARG A 66 -3.88 12.94 4.68
C ARG A 66 -2.92 11.79 4.40
N PHE A 67 -3.38 10.57 4.58
CA PHE A 67 -2.56 9.37 4.44
C PHE A 67 -3.03 8.53 3.27
N LEU A 68 -2.09 7.85 2.63
CA LEU A 68 -2.34 6.99 1.48
C LEU A 68 -1.75 5.60 1.68
N ASP A 69 -2.55 4.58 1.43
CA ASP A 69 -2.10 3.20 1.19
C ASP A 69 -2.26 2.87 -0.30
N VAL A 70 -1.20 2.35 -0.93
CA VAL A 70 -1.17 2.07 -2.37
C VAL A 70 -1.01 0.57 -2.63
N GLY A 71 -2.09 -0.05 -3.15
CA GLY A 71 -2.13 -1.44 -3.60
C GLY A 71 -2.09 -2.45 -2.45
N ALA A 72 -3.22 -3.01 -2.08
CA ALA A 72 -3.28 -3.47 -0.71
C ALA A 72 -4.00 -4.77 -0.39
N GLY A 73 -4.71 -5.38 -1.30
CA GLY A 73 -5.43 -6.63 -0.98
C GLY A 73 -6.62 -6.40 -0.04
N TRP A 74 -6.56 -6.86 1.22
CA TRP A 74 -7.58 -6.60 2.24
C TRP A 74 -7.24 -5.40 3.16
N GLU A 75 -6.29 -4.57 2.74
CA GLU A 75 -5.89 -3.25 3.28
C GLU A 75 -5.38 -3.24 4.75
N PRO A 76 -4.47 -4.15 5.15
CA PRO A 76 -3.95 -4.12 6.51
C PRO A 76 -3.21 -2.82 6.85
N ILE A 77 -2.60 -2.15 5.86
CA ILE A 77 -1.90 -0.88 6.02
C ILE A 77 -2.89 0.24 6.28
N ALA A 78 -3.89 0.42 5.40
CA ALA A 78 -4.91 1.46 5.56
C ALA A 78 -5.70 1.31 6.87
N LEU A 79 -6.13 0.09 7.21
CA LEU A 79 -6.80 -0.20 8.48
C LEU A 79 -5.90 0.15 9.69
N THR A 80 -4.59 -0.17 9.62
CA THR A 80 -3.63 0.18 10.67
C THR A 80 -3.45 1.69 10.81
N LEU A 81 -3.36 2.42 9.71
CA LEU A 81 -3.25 3.88 9.70
C LEU A 81 -4.49 4.51 10.32
N ALA A 82 -5.69 4.09 9.91
CA ALA A 82 -6.95 4.61 10.44
C ALA A 82 -7.12 4.33 11.94
N LEU A 83 -6.77 3.12 12.40
CA LEU A 83 -6.81 2.75 13.82
C LEU A 83 -5.82 3.53 14.68
N ARG A 84 -4.62 3.86 14.15
CA ARG A 84 -3.57 4.59 14.89
C ARG A 84 -3.78 6.09 14.91
N SER A 85 -4.46 6.62 13.89
CA SER A 85 -4.62 8.06 13.67
C SER A 85 -6.09 8.39 13.38
N PRO A 86 -6.95 8.38 14.40
CA PRO A 86 -8.39 8.61 14.23
C PRO A 86 -8.75 10.00 13.67
N GLU A 87 -7.82 10.97 13.80
CA GLU A 87 -7.99 12.34 13.29
C GLU A 87 -7.40 12.52 11.87
N ALA A 88 -6.82 11.47 11.28
CA ALA A 88 -6.29 11.51 9.92
C ALA A 88 -7.35 11.09 8.90
N GLU A 89 -7.23 11.58 7.67
CA GLU A 89 -7.98 11.13 6.51
C GLU A 89 -7.16 10.06 5.79
N VAL A 90 -7.63 8.82 5.77
CA VAL A 90 -6.91 7.71 5.16
C VAL A 90 -7.57 7.34 3.84
N THR A 91 -6.80 7.35 2.77
CA THR A 91 -7.21 6.85 1.45
C THR A 91 -6.51 5.54 1.16
N ALA A 92 -7.27 4.50 0.87
CA ALA A 92 -6.77 3.24 0.35
C ALA A 92 -7.01 3.19 -1.15
N VAL A 93 -5.99 2.89 -1.95
CA VAL A 93 -6.09 2.84 -3.41
C VAL A 93 -5.84 1.43 -3.91
N GLU A 94 -6.82 0.88 -4.63
CA GLU A 94 -6.78 -0.47 -5.15
C GLU A 94 -7.49 -0.56 -6.51
N VAL A 95 -6.99 -1.43 -7.40
CA VAL A 95 -7.59 -1.68 -8.71
C VAL A 95 -8.59 -2.84 -8.71
N ASN A 96 -8.47 -3.74 -7.76
CA ASN A 96 -9.31 -4.94 -7.62
C ASN A 96 -10.61 -4.61 -6.88
N ASP A 97 -11.76 -4.74 -7.54
CA ASP A 97 -13.08 -4.42 -6.96
C ASP A 97 -13.42 -5.21 -5.72
N ARG A 98 -13.01 -6.47 -5.68
CA ARG A 98 -13.23 -7.32 -4.49
C ARG A 98 -12.44 -6.81 -3.29
N SER A 99 -11.20 -6.40 -3.49
CA SER A 99 -10.38 -5.78 -2.45
C SER A 99 -10.98 -4.46 -1.97
N LEU A 100 -11.43 -3.59 -2.89
CA LEU A 100 -12.11 -2.34 -2.54
C LEU A 100 -13.35 -2.56 -1.67
N GLN A 101 -14.19 -3.55 -2.04
CA GLN A 101 -15.40 -3.86 -1.28
C GLN A 101 -15.03 -4.42 0.11
N LEU A 102 -14.05 -5.31 0.19
CA LEU A 102 -13.58 -5.85 1.46
C LEU A 102 -13.01 -4.76 2.38
N THR A 103 -12.29 -3.79 1.82
CA THR A 103 -11.77 -2.64 2.59
C THR A 103 -12.91 -1.82 3.20
N ARG A 104 -13.95 -1.51 2.42
CA ARG A 104 -15.13 -0.78 2.90
C ARG A 104 -15.86 -1.54 4.00
N ASP A 105 -16.07 -2.84 3.79
CA ASP A 105 -16.75 -3.70 4.75
C ASP A 105 -15.95 -3.83 6.06
N ASN A 106 -14.62 -3.99 5.97
CA ASN A 106 -13.73 -4.06 7.13
C ASN A 106 -13.66 -2.72 7.88
N ALA A 107 -13.58 -1.59 7.16
CA ALA A 107 -13.60 -0.27 7.76
C ALA A 107 -14.91 -0.03 8.54
N ALA A 108 -16.05 -0.34 7.93
CA ALA A 108 -17.37 -0.23 8.58
C ALA A 108 -17.48 -1.14 9.81
N ALA A 109 -17.03 -2.41 9.72
CA ALA A 109 -17.05 -3.36 10.83
C ALA A 109 -16.17 -2.92 12.01
N LEU A 110 -15.11 -2.19 11.74
CA LEU A 110 -14.18 -1.65 12.76
C LEU A 110 -14.55 -0.22 13.21
N GLY A 111 -15.61 0.38 12.66
CA GLY A 111 -16.04 1.75 12.99
C GLY A 111 -15.03 2.82 12.55
N LEU A 112 -14.39 2.64 11.39
CA LEU A 112 -13.36 3.54 10.86
C LEU A 112 -13.99 4.50 9.83
N ASP A 113 -14.60 5.58 10.30
CA ASP A 113 -15.22 6.60 9.45
C ASP A 113 -14.18 7.49 8.73
N ASN A 114 -12.92 7.40 9.14
CA ASN A 114 -11.79 8.14 8.59
C ASN A 114 -11.03 7.41 7.48
N LEU A 115 -11.56 6.28 6.95
CA LEU A 115 -10.98 5.50 5.88
C LEU A 115 -11.91 5.44 4.66
N VAL A 116 -11.38 5.83 3.50
CA VAL A 116 -12.06 5.68 2.21
C VAL A 116 -11.27 4.78 1.27
N ALA A 117 -11.97 3.89 0.55
CA ALA A 117 -11.38 3.02 -0.45
C ALA A 117 -11.80 3.45 -1.85
N LEU A 118 -10.83 3.79 -2.70
CA LEU A 118 -11.02 4.38 -4.01
C LEU A 118 -10.24 3.61 -5.09
N ARG A 119 -10.72 3.68 -6.32
CA ARG A 119 -9.91 3.36 -7.48
C ARG A 119 -8.86 4.45 -7.71
N PRO A 120 -7.71 4.12 -8.33
CA PRO A 120 -6.69 5.11 -8.63
C PRO A 120 -7.21 6.35 -9.38
N GLU A 121 -8.12 6.15 -10.33
CA GLU A 121 -8.73 7.19 -11.15
C GLU A 121 -9.69 8.11 -10.42
N ASP A 122 -10.24 7.64 -9.28
CA ASP A 122 -11.20 8.40 -8.47
C ASP A 122 -10.50 9.34 -7.46
N VAL A 123 -9.19 9.20 -7.28
CA VAL A 123 -8.42 10.12 -6.43
C VAL A 123 -8.13 11.40 -7.19
N PRO A 124 -8.53 12.59 -6.66
CA PRO A 124 -8.26 13.87 -7.31
C PRO A 124 -6.79 14.02 -7.72
N GLU A 125 -6.54 14.55 -8.92
CA GLU A 125 -5.19 14.66 -9.48
C GLU A 125 -4.25 15.54 -8.66
N ASP A 126 -4.80 16.56 -8.00
CA ASP A 126 -4.11 17.52 -7.13
C ASP A 126 -4.02 17.08 -5.66
N ALA A 127 -4.56 15.90 -5.32
CA ALA A 127 -4.46 15.40 -3.95
C ALA A 127 -3.00 15.17 -3.55
N GLU A 128 -2.61 15.75 -2.43
CA GLU A 128 -1.30 15.56 -1.78
C GLU A 128 -1.48 14.83 -0.45
N PHE A 129 -0.45 14.07 -0.04
CA PHE A 129 -0.47 13.22 1.14
C PHE A 129 0.69 13.51 2.07
N ASP A 130 0.42 13.61 3.36
CA ASP A 130 1.43 13.79 4.40
C ASP A 130 2.20 12.50 4.67
N LEU A 131 1.54 11.36 4.45
CA LEU A 131 2.12 10.03 4.66
C LEU A 131 1.63 9.05 3.58
N ILE A 132 2.57 8.33 2.97
CA ILE A 132 2.28 7.21 2.06
C ILE A 132 2.93 5.96 2.65
N TRP A 133 2.14 4.91 2.91
CA TRP A 133 2.68 3.58 3.19
C TRP A 133 2.28 2.63 2.07
N SER A 134 3.17 1.72 1.67
CA SER A 134 2.84 0.73 0.64
C SER A 134 3.68 -0.53 0.75
N ASN A 135 3.05 -1.64 0.47
CA ASN A 135 3.69 -2.90 0.07
C ASN A 135 3.41 -3.09 -1.43
N PRO A 136 4.17 -2.40 -2.30
CA PRO A 136 3.80 -2.29 -3.71
C PRO A 136 3.84 -3.63 -4.41
N PRO A 137 2.97 -3.86 -5.40
CA PRO A 137 2.85 -5.12 -6.13
C PRO A 137 4.02 -5.35 -7.10
N ILE A 138 5.18 -5.75 -6.61
CA ILE A 138 6.42 -5.89 -7.42
C ILE A 138 6.26 -6.92 -8.55
N ARG A 139 5.40 -7.92 -8.39
CA ARG A 139 5.20 -9.00 -9.37
C ARG A 139 4.41 -8.60 -10.61
N ILE A 140 3.83 -7.41 -10.67
CA ILE A 140 3.17 -6.86 -11.89
C ILE A 140 4.16 -6.52 -13.00
N GLY A 141 5.45 -6.61 -12.71
CA GLY A 141 6.52 -6.24 -13.62
C GLY A 141 7.03 -4.82 -13.43
N LYS A 142 8.26 -4.62 -13.84
CA LYS A 142 8.99 -3.36 -13.64
C LYS A 142 8.29 -2.13 -14.25
N PRO A 143 7.76 -2.16 -15.50
CA PRO A 143 7.09 -0.99 -16.06
C PRO A 143 5.85 -0.54 -15.27
N ALA A 144 5.00 -1.50 -14.86
CA ALA A 144 3.79 -1.20 -14.10
C ALA A 144 4.11 -0.72 -12.67
N LEU A 145 5.12 -1.30 -12.02
CA LEU A 145 5.61 -0.82 -10.72
C LEU A 145 6.15 0.61 -10.83
N HIS A 146 6.92 0.93 -11.88
CA HIS A 146 7.43 2.27 -12.12
C HIS A 146 6.29 3.27 -12.31
N ALA A 147 5.31 2.96 -13.18
CA ALA A 147 4.16 3.82 -13.41
C ALA A 147 3.35 4.09 -12.12
N LEU A 148 3.21 3.07 -11.25
CA LEU A 148 2.58 3.21 -9.95
C LEU A 148 3.35 4.21 -9.06
N LEU A 149 4.66 4.06 -8.95
CA LEU A 149 5.48 4.94 -8.10
C LEU A 149 5.59 6.36 -8.67
N GLU A 150 5.67 6.51 -10.01
CA GLU A 150 5.61 7.80 -10.72
C GLU A 150 4.31 8.55 -10.47
N ARG A 151 3.20 7.82 -10.31
CA ARG A 151 1.90 8.42 -10.02
C ARG A 151 1.80 8.92 -8.58
N TRP A 152 2.29 8.15 -7.61
CA TRP A 152 1.98 8.40 -6.20
C TRP A 152 3.07 9.11 -5.41
N LEU A 153 4.36 8.81 -5.62
CA LEU A 153 5.43 9.41 -4.82
C LEU A 153 5.54 10.93 -4.97
N PRO A 154 5.35 11.54 -6.18
CA PRO A 154 5.37 12.98 -6.33
C PRO A 154 4.22 13.71 -5.62
N ARG A 155 3.18 12.97 -5.18
CA ARG A 155 2.03 13.52 -4.45
C ARG A 155 2.26 13.62 -2.93
N LEU A 156 3.47 13.39 -2.44
CA LEU A 156 3.80 13.75 -1.08
C LEU A 156 3.64 15.26 -0.89
N ALA A 157 2.97 15.67 0.18
CA ALA A 157 2.90 17.07 0.60
C ALA A 157 4.29 17.59 1.02
N PRO A 158 4.57 18.89 0.99
CA PRO A 158 5.80 19.45 1.54
C PRO A 158 6.00 18.99 3.01
N GLY A 159 7.13 18.35 3.31
CA GLY A 159 7.43 17.72 4.60
C GLY A 159 6.84 16.34 4.78
N GLY A 160 6.10 15.80 3.79
CA GLY A 160 5.52 14.46 3.82
C GLY A 160 6.54 13.36 3.55
N GLU A 161 6.17 12.14 3.94
CA GLU A 161 7.03 10.96 3.84
C GLU A 161 6.31 9.78 3.19
N ALA A 162 7.05 8.98 2.40
CA ALA A 162 6.59 7.67 1.93
C ALA A 162 7.47 6.56 2.49
N TRP A 163 6.85 5.44 2.87
CA TRP A 163 7.49 4.24 3.35
C TRP A 163 7.05 3.05 2.53
N LEU A 164 8.02 2.39 1.88
CA LEU A 164 7.77 1.28 0.98
C LEU A 164 8.50 0.04 1.49
N VAL A 165 7.83 -1.10 1.50
CA VAL A 165 8.50 -2.38 1.74
C VAL A 165 8.72 -3.12 0.43
N VAL A 166 9.96 -3.54 0.18
CA VAL A 166 10.36 -4.21 -1.06
C VAL A 166 11.20 -5.43 -0.74
N GLN A 167 10.83 -6.59 -1.26
CA GLN A 167 11.62 -7.80 -1.07
C GLN A 167 12.97 -7.68 -1.79
N LYS A 168 14.08 -7.97 -1.08
CA LYS A 168 15.45 -7.82 -1.60
C LYS A 168 15.63 -8.49 -2.98
N ASN A 169 15.18 -9.75 -3.09
CA ASN A 169 15.37 -10.56 -4.30
C ASN A 169 14.46 -10.15 -5.47
N LEU A 170 13.55 -9.20 -5.27
CA LEU A 170 12.64 -8.69 -6.30
C LEU A 170 13.04 -7.29 -6.80
N GLY A 171 14.32 -6.93 -6.68
CA GLY A 171 14.87 -5.73 -7.30
C GLY A 171 14.92 -4.49 -6.40
N ALA A 172 14.80 -4.64 -5.08
CA ALA A 172 14.86 -3.51 -4.13
C ALA A 172 16.11 -2.64 -4.31
N ASP A 173 17.26 -3.28 -4.54
CA ASP A 173 18.55 -2.57 -4.65
C ASP A 173 18.67 -1.75 -5.95
N SER A 174 17.89 -2.06 -7.01
CA SER A 174 17.80 -1.26 -8.25
C SER A 174 16.67 -0.24 -8.21
N LEU A 175 15.64 -0.50 -7.43
CA LEU A 175 14.46 0.37 -7.34
C LEU A 175 14.78 1.70 -6.64
N LEU A 176 15.54 1.67 -5.55
CA LEU A 176 15.89 2.86 -4.79
C LEU A 176 16.64 3.92 -5.64
N PRO A 177 17.74 3.59 -6.37
CA PRO A 177 18.39 4.55 -7.26
C PRO A 177 17.47 5.06 -8.37
N TRP A 178 16.55 4.21 -8.85
CA TRP A 178 15.59 4.61 -9.86
C TRP A 178 14.57 5.63 -9.29
N ILE A 179 14.02 5.40 -8.09
CA ILE A 179 13.14 6.35 -7.41
C ILE A 179 13.84 7.70 -7.27
N GLY A 180 15.09 7.72 -6.80
CA GLY A 180 15.85 8.95 -6.63
C GLY A 180 15.99 9.75 -7.93
N ARG A 181 16.36 9.09 -9.04
CA ARG A 181 16.46 9.75 -10.35
C ARG A 181 15.11 10.26 -10.85
N MET A 182 14.07 9.44 -10.78
CA MET A 182 12.71 9.82 -11.22
C MET A 182 12.19 11.07 -10.49
N LEU A 183 12.40 11.14 -9.18
CA LEU A 183 11.96 12.27 -8.38
C LEU A 183 12.83 13.51 -8.63
N GLU A 184 14.15 13.35 -8.81
CA GLU A 184 15.05 14.44 -9.16
C GLU A 184 14.75 15.05 -10.53
N GLU A 185 14.45 14.23 -11.54
CA GLU A 185 14.03 14.69 -12.88
C GLU A 185 12.71 15.47 -12.83
N ARG A 186 11.76 15.04 -11.96
CA ARG A 186 10.44 15.66 -11.86
C ARG A 186 10.42 16.95 -11.04
N ALA A 187 11.20 17.01 -9.96
CA ALA A 187 11.29 18.17 -9.06
C ALA A 187 12.67 18.23 -8.40
N PRO A 188 13.66 18.83 -9.08
CA PRO A 188 15.05 18.88 -8.64
C PRO A 188 15.22 19.43 -7.21
N GLY A 189 15.97 18.69 -6.38
CA GLY A 189 16.28 19.06 -5.00
C GLY A 189 15.09 19.01 -4.02
N ARG A 190 13.92 18.55 -4.46
CA ARG A 190 12.73 18.53 -3.62
C ARG A 190 12.53 17.23 -2.84
N PHE A 191 13.17 16.15 -3.24
CA PHE A 191 12.99 14.84 -2.65
C PHE A 191 14.31 14.19 -2.26
N THR A 192 14.27 13.40 -1.20
CA THR A 192 15.32 12.46 -0.84
C THR A 192 14.75 11.05 -0.80
N ALA A 193 15.54 10.06 -1.21
CA ALA A 193 15.17 8.66 -1.15
C ALA A 193 16.31 7.86 -0.53
N GLU A 194 16.01 7.06 0.47
CA GLU A 194 17.00 6.27 1.23
C GLU A 194 16.48 4.88 1.58
N ARG A 195 17.39 4.00 1.93
CA ARG A 195 17.05 2.74 2.61
C ARG A 195 17.08 2.99 4.11
N ALA A 196 15.91 3.10 4.70
CA ALA A 196 15.76 3.35 6.14
C ALA A 196 16.09 2.11 6.98
N ASP A 197 15.74 0.90 6.50
CA ASP A 197 15.97 -0.34 7.25
C ASP A 197 16.06 -1.58 6.35
N SER A 198 16.40 -2.72 6.96
CA SER A 198 16.43 -4.04 6.33
C SER A 198 15.95 -5.10 7.31
N VAL A 199 14.76 -5.66 7.07
CA VAL A 199 14.09 -6.58 7.97
C VAL A 199 13.83 -7.92 7.27
N LYS A 200 14.40 -9.02 7.76
CA LYS A 200 14.08 -10.40 7.33
C LYS A 200 14.02 -10.61 5.81
N GLY A 201 14.96 -10.01 5.04
CA GLY A 201 15.01 -10.13 3.58
C GLY A 201 14.19 -9.08 2.83
N PHE A 202 13.58 -8.13 3.52
CA PHE A 202 12.94 -6.95 2.97
C PHE A 202 13.80 -5.71 3.16
N ARG A 203 13.65 -4.73 2.27
CA ARG A 203 14.19 -3.38 2.37
C ARG A 203 13.03 -2.44 2.67
N ILE A 204 13.24 -1.57 3.64
CA ILE A 204 12.31 -0.47 3.93
C ILE A 204 12.92 0.77 3.31
N LEU A 205 12.24 1.29 2.30
CA LEU A 205 12.64 2.50 1.59
C LEU A 205 11.84 3.67 2.13
N ARG A 206 12.52 4.79 2.34
CA ARG A 206 11.90 6.05 2.76
C ARG A 206 12.13 7.09 1.68
N VAL A 207 11.06 7.82 1.35
CA VAL A 207 11.11 9.01 0.50
C VAL A 207 10.58 10.18 1.32
N VAL A 208 11.25 11.31 1.26
CA VAL A 208 10.84 12.55 1.95
C VAL A 208 10.77 13.68 0.95
N ARG A 209 9.66 14.45 0.97
CA ARG A 209 9.58 15.72 0.25
C ARG A 209 10.03 16.85 1.18
N ALA A 210 10.97 17.67 0.73
CA ALA A 210 11.39 18.87 1.45
C ALA A 210 10.21 19.83 1.71
N ARG A 211 10.30 20.61 2.77
CA ARG A 211 9.31 21.65 3.13
C ARG A 211 9.32 22.82 2.17
#